data_e002a3ec596bcc27267c6dea793174b1
#
_entry.id   e002a3ec596bcc27267c6dea793174b1
#
_cell.length_a   1.000
_cell.length_b   1.000
_cell.length_c   1.000
_cell.angle_alpha   90.00
_cell.angle_beta   90.00
_cell.angle_gamma   90.00
#
_symmetry.space_group_name_H-M   'P 1'
#
loop_
_entity.id
_entity.type
_entity.pdbx_description
1 polymer ?
#
loop_
_entity_poly.entity_id
_entity_poly.type
_entity_poly.pdbx_seq_one_letter_code
_entity_poly.pdbx_strand_id
1 'polypeptide(L)'
;MNFIQFNHAPCIIYDFGNNSFLLFSNLRCSITSELDTCTNNRSLKIVKLNNVNSFENCVSLKYADLRRWNTENITDLSSCFSFCQSLKKLRIENWNTSNVEDLSHLFSTCSSLRSLNLSRWNVSKVQTMDYCFSGCTELRRLNISNWNPCSLISMRQCFSKCKSLRELTLNWTTSHLRNMSNCFAYSNFETLNLQNWRMNNAIDFSYCFFECKNLQTLFTPDSHVRKLESCFNGCESLIALNLSNWNVDHVHKFNNCFKGCKSLAILDIRSWNINSRAHTNGMFNGCDKLDIVFCTEDTFYKIVEQFPNSDEWVWENNEARKLDEE
;
A
#
# COMPACT_ATOMS: atom_id res chain seq x y z
N MET A 1 10.61 22.01 37.97
CA MET A 1 10.67 21.76 36.51
C MET A 1 12.12 21.77 36.12
N ASN A 2 12.68 20.64 35.81
CA ASN A 2 14.05 20.54 35.30
C ASN A 2 13.99 20.53 33.79
N PHE A 3 14.69 21.45 33.13
CA PHE A 3 14.82 21.51 31.69
C PHE A 3 16.11 20.78 31.31
N ILE A 4 16.02 19.77 30.45
CA ILE A 4 17.20 19.17 29.84
C ILE A 4 17.29 19.74 28.42
N GLN A 5 18.27 20.59 28.18
CA GLN A 5 18.51 21.22 26.89
C GLN A 5 19.64 20.43 26.16
N PHE A 6 19.34 19.85 25.03
CA PHE A 6 20.31 19.15 24.19
C PHE A 6 20.91 20.11 23.16
N ASN A 7 22.23 20.08 22.99
CA ASN A 7 22.94 20.99 22.10
C ASN A 7 22.47 20.87 20.64
N HIS A 8 21.97 21.97 20.07
CA HIS A 8 21.68 22.27 18.67
C HIS A 8 20.29 21.94 18.10
N ALA A 9 19.30 21.52 18.85
CA ALA A 9 17.90 21.65 18.47
C ALA A 9 17.02 21.71 19.71
N PRO A 10 15.92 22.49 19.72
CA PRO A 10 15.07 22.58 20.90
C PRO A 10 14.19 21.32 21.03
N CYS A 11 14.78 20.21 21.50
CA CYS A 11 14.00 19.14 22.12
C CYS A 11 13.72 19.56 23.56
N ILE A 12 12.51 19.93 23.85
CA ILE A 12 12.12 20.22 25.23
C ILE A 12 11.53 18.93 25.80
N ILE A 13 12.27 18.27 26.67
CA ILE A 13 11.74 17.21 27.51
C ILE A 13 11.29 17.85 28.80
N TYR A 14 10.00 17.76 29.09
CA TYR A 14 9.48 18.19 30.40
C TYR A 14 9.51 17.00 31.35
N ASP A 15 10.26 17.11 32.42
CA ASP A 15 10.18 16.22 33.57
C ASP A 15 9.08 16.73 34.51
N PHE A 16 8.00 15.99 34.65
CA PHE A 16 6.90 16.34 35.55
C PHE A 16 7.03 15.73 36.93
N GLY A 17 8.20 15.20 37.26
CA GLY A 17 8.39 14.37 38.45
C GLY A 17 7.78 12.98 38.29
N ASN A 18 8.28 12.01 39.01
CA ASN A 18 7.90 10.59 38.86
C ASN A 18 8.22 9.96 37.49
N ASN A 19 9.32 10.40 36.85
CA ASN A 19 9.80 9.85 35.59
C ASN A 19 8.79 9.96 34.40
N SER A 20 8.05 11.03 34.33
CA SER A 20 7.13 11.34 33.21
C SER A 20 7.79 12.34 32.27
N PHE A 21 7.86 12.04 30.98
CA PHE A 21 8.44 12.90 29.96
C PHE A 21 7.40 13.19 28.87
N LEU A 22 7.40 14.41 28.36
CA LEU A 22 6.59 14.83 27.23
C LEU A 22 7.53 15.23 26.08
N LEU A 23 7.43 14.56 24.95
CA LEU A 23 8.11 14.94 23.71
C LEU A 23 7.19 15.85 22.88
N PHE A 24 7.64 17.07 22.56
CA PHE A 24 6.90 17.97 21.68
C PHE A 24 7.35 17.83 20.23
N SER A 25 6.37 17.74 19.33
CA SER A 25 6.56 17.75 17.87
C SER A 25 6.99 19.14 17.37
N ASN A 26 7.72 19.16 16.31
CA ASN A 26 8.33 20.20 15.48
C ASN A 26 9.85 20.28 15.60
N LEU A 27 10.51 19.19 15.91
CA LEU A 27 11.94 19.17 16.07
C LEU A 27 12.55 18.27 15.00
N ARG A 28 13.36 18.85 14.12
CA ARG A 28 14.35 18.08 13.35
C ARG A 28 15.33 17.47 14.36
N CYS A 29 14.96 16.35 14.96
CA CYS A 29 15.69 15.79 16.10
C CYS A 29 16.90 14.98 15.64
N SER A 30 18.08 15.40 16.02
CA SER A 30 19.30 14.58 16.01
C SER A 30 19.43 13.76 17.31
N ILE A 31 18.39 13.05 17.74
CA ILE A 31 18.43 12.23 18.96
C ILE A 31 19.03 10.87 18.60
N THR A 32 20.32 10.66 18.81
CA THR A 32 20.98 9.42 18.42
C THR A 32 21.43 8.53 19.58
N SER A 33 21.71 9.06 20.76
CA SER A 33 22.25 8.27 21.88
C SER A 33 21.42 8.33 23.16
N GLU A 34 20.59 9.33 23.30
CA GLU A 34 19.98 9.65 24.60
C GLU A 34 18.55 9.12 24.75
N LEU A 35 17.84 8.81 23.65
CA LEU A 35 16.60 8.02 23.71
C LEU A 35 16.85 6.60 24.21
N ASP A 36 18.03 6.02 23.97
CA ASP A 36 18.39 4.70 24.51
C ASP A 36 18.41 4.71 26.04
N THR A 37 18.84 5.81 26.66
CA THR A 37 18.84 5.96 28.12
C THR A 37 17.44 6.21 28.67
N CYS A 38 16.60 6.95 27.94
CA CYS A 38 15.21 7.21 28.32
C CYS A 38 14.31 5.97 28.16
N THR A 39 14.50 5.18 27.12
CA THR A 39 13.68 3.98 26.85
C THR A 39 14.00 2.80 27.76
N ASN A 40 15.22 2.75 28.34
CA ASN A 40 15.63 1.72 29.27
C ASN A 40 15.22 1.99 30.73
N ASN A 41 14.72 3.18 31.03
CA ASN A 41 14.29 3.51 32.38
C ASN A 41 12.94 2.83 32.72
N ARG A 42 12.94 1.96 33.73
CA ARG A 42 11.82 1.10 34.15
C ARG A 42 10.56 1.82 34.60
N SER A 43 10.58 3.14 34.67
CA SER A 43 9.53 3.98 35.27
C SER A 43 8.93 5.04 34.34
N LEU A 44 9.17 4.99 33.02
CA LEU A 44 8.55 5.93 32.08
C LEU A 44 7.03 5.72 32.01
N LYS A 45 6.31 6.52 32.78
CA LYS A 45 4.85 6.70 32.64
C LYS A 45 4.63 7.89 31.72
N ILE A 46 4.18 7.63 30.50
CA ILE A 46 3.85 8.70 29.57
C ILE A 46 2.43 9.15 29.81
N VAL A 47 2.34 10.44 30.11
CA VAL A 47 1.11 11.19 30.26
C VAL A 47 0.62 11.56 28.86
N LYS A 48 -0.57 11.08 28.51
CA LYS A 48 -1.46 11.50 27.39
C LYS A 48 -0.75 12.03 26.13
N LEU A 49 -0.59 11.18 25.15
CA LEU A 49 -0.43 11.60 23.77
C LEU A 49 -1.78 12.08 23.24
N ASN A 50 -2.08 13.36 23.36
CA ASN A 50 -3.32 13.92 22.81
C ASN A 50 -3.21 14.26 21.31
N ASN A 51 -2.00 14.23 20.72
CA ASN A 51 -1.72 14.33 19.29
C ASN A 51 -0.39 13.61 19.00
N VAL A 52 -0.41 12.54 18.22
CA VAL A 52 0.64 11.52 18.18
C VAL A 52 1.65 11.70 17.04
N ASN A 53 1.92 12.90 16.59
CA ASN A 53 3.04 13.17 15.68
C ASN A 53 4.40 13.15 16.41
N SER A 54 4.58 12.25 17.40
CA SER A 54 5.66 12.36 18.40
C SER A 54 7.06 12.17 17.81
N PHE A 55 7.21 11.41 16.72
CA PHE A 55 8.50 11.14 16.08
C PHE A 55 8.55 11.56 14.61
N GLU A 56 7.56 12.27 14.12
CA GLU A 56 7.56 12.75 12.75
C GLU A 56 8.85 13.54 12.44
N ASN A 57 9.49 13.24 11.29
CA ASN A 57 10.74 13.84 10.85
C ASN A 57 11.95 13.63 11.79
N CYS A 58 11.93 12.65 12.69
CA CYS A 58 13.11 12.23 13.43
C CYS A 58 14.09 11.46 12.52
N VAL A 59 14.69 12.18 11.56
CA VAL A 59 15.50 11.59 10.47
C VAL A 59 16.74 10.83 10.97
N SER A 60 17.26 11.15 12.16
CA SER A 60 18.43 10.52 12.76
C SER A 60 18.10 9.40 13.74
N LEU A 61 16.82 9.18 14.07
CA LEU A 61 16.39 8.13 15.00
C LEU A 61 16.69 6.76 14.40
N LYS A 62 17.52 5.95 15.07
CA LYS A 62 17.94 4.62 14.61
C LYS A 62 17.21 3.47 15.29
N TYR A 63 16.84 3.66 16.54
CA TYR A 63 16.20 2.65 17.37
C TYR A 63 15.21 3.27 18.34
N ALA A 64 14.06 2.62 18.55
CA ALA A 64 13.13 2.99 19.62
C ALA A 64 12.46 1.72 20.20
N ASP A 65 12.42 1.63 21.55
CA ASP A 65 11.66 0.62 22.27
C ASP A 65 10.53 1.30 23.06
N LEU A 66 9.32 1.23 22.53
CA LEU A 66 8.15 1.93 23.03
C LEU A 66 7.07 0.94 23.53
N ARG A 67 7.44 -0.32 23.79
CA ARG A 67 6.51 -1.39 24.21
C ARG A 67 5.77 -1.11 25.50
N ARG A 68 6.30 -0.21 26.33
CA ARG A 68 5.71 0.15 27.64
C ARG A 68 4.80 1.36 27.57
N TRP A 69 4.65 1.98 26.41
CA TRP A 69 3.78 3.12 26.25
C TRP A 69 2.32 2.71 26.42
N ASN A 70 1.56 3.51 27.19
CA ASN A 70 0.12 3.34 27.28
C ASN A 70 -0.53 4.00 26.06
N THR A 71 -1.13 3.19 25.21
CA THR A 71 -1.79 3.63 23.98
C THR A 71 -3.30 3.38 24.00
N GLU A 72 -3.86 3.06 25.17
CA GLU A 72 -5.26 2.63 25.33
C GLU A 72 -6.30 3.64 24.80
N ASN A 73 -6.01 4.94 24.93
CA ASN A 73 -6.92 6.00 24.52
C ASN A 73 -6.55 6.64 23.17
N ILE A 74 -5.60 6.05 22.44
CA ILE A 74 -5.17 6.60 21.14
C ILE A 74 -6.15 6.18 20.08
N THR A 75 -6.67 7.15 19.35
CA THR A 75 -7.55 6.96 18.18
C THR A 75 -6.84 7.30 16.87
N ASP A 76 -5.76 8.09 16.91
CA ASP A 76 -5.02 8.57 15.74
C ASP A 76 -3.52 8.34 15.94
N LEU A 77 -2.92 7.52 15.06
CA LEU A 77 -1.48 7.26 14.96
C LEU A 77 -0.88 7.85 13.68
N SER A 78 -1.64 8.71 12.99
CA SER A 78 -1.19 9.26 11.72
C SER A 78 0.17 9.96 11.87
N SER A 79 1.04 9.76 10.89
CA SER A 79 2.39 10.36 10.79
C SER A 79 3.34 10.10 11.98
N CYS A 80 2.99 9.27 12.97
CA CYS A 80 3.74 9.14 14.22
C CYS A 80 5.25 8.86 14.01
N PHE A 81 5.64 8.10 12.99
CA PHE A 81 7.03 7.83 12.61
C PHE A 81 7.34 8.27 11.18
N SER A 82 6.51 9.11 10.58
CA SER A 82 6.71 9.57 9.22
C SER A 82 8.09 10.25 9.08
N PHE A 83 8.79 9.93 7.97
CA PHE A 83 10.15 10.43 7.68
C PHE A 83 11.23 10.08 8.71
N CYS A 84 11.06 9.05 9.54
CA CYS A 84 12.14 8.48 10.34
C CYS A 84 13.11 7.66 9.47
N GLN A 85 13.85 8.32 8.57
CA GLN A 85 14.63 7.69 7.50
C GLN A 85 15.73 6.75 7.99
N SER A 86 16.34 7.04 9.15
CA SER A 86 17.39 6.20 9.74
C SER A 86 16.88 5.08 10.63
N LEU A 87 15.57 4.98 10.86
CA LEU A 87 14.98 4.03 11.80
C LEU A 87 15.18 2.59 11.32
N LYS A 88 16.01 1.83 12.04
CA LYS A 88 16.36 0.44 11.71
C LYS A 88 15.57 -0.58 12.51
N LYS A 89 15.19 -0.24 13.74
CA LYS A 89 14.50 -1.14 14.65
C LYS A 89 13.52 -0.36 15.52
N LEU A 90 12.27 -0.81 15.52
CA LEU A 90 11.19 -0.24 16.31
C LEU A 90 10.47 -1.36 17.06
N ARG A 91 10.22 -1.16 18.35
CA ARG A 91 9.50 -2.11 19.19
C ARG A 91 8.26 -1.46 19.76
N ILE A 92 7.10 -1.80 19.20
CA ILE A 92 5.77 -1.28 19.49
C ILE A 92 4.73 -2.40 19.53
N GLU A 93 5.17 -3.66 19.57
CA GLU A 93 4.33 -4.85 19.47
C GLU A 93 3.28 -4.98 20.59
N ASN A 94 3.44 -4.27 21.70
CA ASN A 94 2.50 -4.29 22.83
C ASN A 94 1.52 -3.11 22.86
N TRP A 95 1.52 -2.26 21.86
CA TRP A 95 0.59 -1.15 21.81
C TRP A 95 -0.86 -1.65 21.72
N ASN A 96 -1.74 -1.09 22.55
CA ASN A 96 -3.17 -1.29 22.41
C ASN A 96 -3.71 -0.36 21.32
N THR A 97 -4.10 -0.94 20.19
CA THR A 97 -4.59 -0.19 19.02
C THR A 97 -6.09 -0.38 18.79
N SER A 98 -6.81 -0.91 19.79
CA SER A 98 -8.24 -1.25 19.65
C SER A 98 -9.16 -0.06 19.39
N ASN A 99 -8.68 1.17 19.65
CA ASN A 99 -9.41 2.41 19.41
C ASN A 99 -8.87 3.23 18.23
N VAL A 100 -7.81 2.74 17.55
CA VAL A 100 -7.17 3.47 16.45
C VAL A 100 -8.06 3.41 15.20
N GLU A 101 -8.32 4.60 14.64
CA GLU A 101 -9.10 4.80 13.41
C GLU A 101 -8.22 5.27 12.24
N ASP A 102 -7.10 5.95 12.52
CA ASP A 102 -6.20 6.48 11.50
C ASP A 102 -4.75 5.98 11.67
N LEU A 103 -4.23 5.33 10.60
CA LEU A 103 -2.84 4.89 10.45
C LEU A 103 -2.16 5.59 9.26
N SER A 104 -2.74 6.68 8.75
CA SER A 104 -2.20 7.38 7.58
C SER A 104 -0.78 7.86 7.84
N HIS A 105 0.11 7.63 6.87
CA HIS A 105 1.53 8.02 6.94
C HIS A 105 2.33 7.46 8.13
N LEU A 106 1.80 6.54 8.93
CA LEU A 106 2.42 6.11 10.19
C LEU A 106 3.91 5.80 10.07
N PHE A 107 4.32 5.05 9.05
CA PHE A 107 5.72 4.70 8.75
C PHE A 107 6.19 5.25 7.40
N SER A 108 5.49 6.24 6.87
CA SER A 108 5.85 6.80 5.55
C SER A 108 7.32 7.22 5.54
N THR A 109 8.05 6.74 4.53
CA THR A 109 9.48 7.05 4.33
C THR A 109 10.41 6.63 5.49
N CYS A 110 10.02 5.59 6.25
CA CYS A 110 10.95 4.88 7.15
C CYS A 110 11.90 3.99 6.31
N SER A 111 12.74 4.62 5.49
CA SER A 111 13.49 3.94 4.42
C SER A 111 14.49 2.90 4.89
N SER A 112 15.04 3.01 6.11
CA SER A 112 15.99 2.05 6.70
C SER A 112 15.35 0.95 7.55
N LEU A 113 14.01 0.96 7.72
CA LEU A 113 13.30 -0.02 8.54
C LEU A 113 13.29 -1.38 7.82
N ARG A 114 13.85 -2.43 8.46
CA ARG A 114 14.06 -3.75 7.82
C ARG A 114 13.03 -4.79 8.20
N SER A 115 12.51 -4.69 9.40
CA SER A 115 11.49 -5.62 9.89
C SER A 115 10.57 -4.96 10.89
N LEU A 116 9.29 -5.33 10.86
CA LEU A 116 8.29 -4.83 11.79
C LEU A 116 7.28 -5.94 12.12
N ASN A 117 7.00 -6.12 13.40
CA ASN A 117 5.99 -7.08 13.85
C ASN A 117 4.83 -6.33 14.50
N LEU A 118 3.68 -6.34 13.83
CA LEU A 118 2.45 -5.70 14.24
C LEU A 118 1.31 -6.72 14.37
N SER A 119 1.62 -8.02 14.47
CA SER A 119 0.62 -9.09 14.49
C SER A 119 -0.35 -9.02 15.68
N ARG A 120 0.02 -8.30 16.74
CA ARG A 120 -0.84 -8.12 17.94
C ARG A 120 -1.76 -6.90 17.86
N TRP A 121 -1.60 -6.07 16.84
CA TRP A 121 -2.42 -4.88 16.71
C TRP A 121 -3.86 -5.24 16.31
N ASN A 122 -4.82 -4.64 16.99
CA ASN A 122 -6.21 -4.66 16.57
C ASN A 122 -6.48 -3.48 15.64
N VAL A 123 -6.79 -3.77 14.39
CA VAL A 123 -7.04 -2.77 13.34
C VAL A 123 -8.50 -2.74 12.88
N SER A 124 -9.41 -3.33 13.65
CA SER A 124 -10.82 -3.48 13.26
C SER A 124 -11.56 -2.15 13.08
N LYS A 125 -11.15 -1.09 13.81
CA LYS A 125 -11.72 0.26 13.70
C LYS A 125 -11.00 1.16 12.70
N VAL A 126 -9.87 0.70 12.15
CA VAL A 126 -9.07 1.52 11.23
C VAL A 126 -9.85 1.80 9.95
N GLN A 127 -10.03 3.08 9.63
CA GLN A 127 -10.73 3.59 8.47
C GLN A 127 -9.76 3.97 7.33
N THR A 128 -8.56 4.42 7.67
CA THR A 128 -7.56 4.82 6.70
C THR A 128 -6.16 4.32 7.05
N MET A 129 -5.46 3.83 6.01
CA MET A 129 -4.04 3.46 6.02
C MET A 129 -3.29 4.12 4.85
N ASP A 130 -3.75 5.31 4.43
CA ASP A 130 -3.13 6.03 3.32
C ASP A 130 -1.65 6.26 3.61
N TYR A 131 -0.76 5.87 2.67
CA TYR A 131 0.70 6.00 2.79
C TYR A 131 1.34 5.29 4.00
N CYS A 132 0.65 4.42 4.71
CA CYS A 132 1.11 3.88 6.01
C CYS A 132 2.54 3.33 5.95
N PHE A 133 2.90 2.55 4.93
CA PHE A 133 4.25 2.00 4.70
C PHE A 133 4.92 2.55 3.44
N SER A 134 4.39 3.62 2.87
CA SER A 134 4.93 4.21 1.63
C SER A 134 6.40 4.59 1.79
N GLY A 135 7.25 4.16 0.86
CA GLY A 135 8.69 4.48 0.91
C GLY A 135 9.50 3.71 1.97
N CYS A 136 8.96 2.66 2.57
CA CYS A 136 9.74 1.73 3.41
C CYS A 136 10.63 0.84 2.53
N THR A 137 11.65 1.42 1.90
CA THR A 137 12.42 0.79 0.81
C THR A 137 13.25 -0.42 1.26
N GLU A 138 13.74 -0.46 2.51
CA GLU A 138 14.50 -1.60 3.06
C GLU A 138 13.62 -2.60 3.83
N LEU A 139 12.30 -2.40 3.93
CA LEU A 139 11.41 -3.30 4.68
C LEU A 139 11.30 -4.65 3.96
N ARG A 140 11.87 -5.70 4.60
CA ARG A 140 11.90 -7.07 4.06
C ARG A 140 10.89 -8.00 4.71
N ARG A 141 10.53 -7.73 5.98
CA ARG A 141 9.61 -8.56 6.76
C ARG A 141 8.62 -7.67 7.49
N LEU A 142 7.36 -7.81 7.14
CA LEU A 142 6.24 -7.15 7.79
C LEU A 142 5.26 -8.22 8.27
N ASN A 143 5.12 -8.37 9.59
CA ASN A 143 4.15 -9.31 10.14
C ASN A 143 2.87 -8.58 10.57
N ILE A 144 1.84 -8.71 9.76
CA ILE A 144 0.48 -8.22 9.96
C ILE A 144 -0.53 -9.37 9.80
N SER A 145 -0.12 -10.60 10.11
CA SER A 145 -0.87 -11.83 9.83
C SER A 145 -2.25 -11.88 10.48
N ASN A 146 -2.42 -11.21 11.62
CA ASN A 146 -3.70 -11.18 12.35
C ASN A 146 -4.51 -9.91 12.08
N TRP A 147 -4.09 -9.07 11.15
CA TRP A 147 -4.85 -7.89 10.79
C TRP A 147 -6.12 -8.26 10.04
N ASN A 148 -7.22 -7.65 10.43
CA ASN A 148 -8.48 -7.65 9.69
C ASN A 148 -9.14 -6.27 9.80
N PRO A 149 -8.78 -5.32 8.92
CA PRO A 149 -9.29 -3.96 8.95
C PRO A 149 -10.70 -3.89 8.34
N CYS A 150 -11.69 -4.42 9.03
CA CYS A 150 -13.05 -4.53 8.50
C CYS A 150 -13.76 -3.17 8.28
N SER A 151 -13.29 -2.10 8.93
CA SER A 151 -13.78 -0.72 8.74
C SER A 151 -13.01 0.08 7.68
N LEU A 152 -12.01 -0.53 7.00
CA LEU A 152 -11.10 0.18 6.10
C LEU A 152 -11.83 0.77 4.88
N ILE A 153 -11.65 2.07 4.66
CA ILE A 153 -12.21 2.84 3.54
C ILE A 153 -11.14 3.19 2.51
N SER A 154 -9.91 3.52 2.97
CA SER A 154 -8.83 3.94 2.08
C SER A 154 -7.48 3.36 2.51
N MET A 155 -6.71 2.89 1.52
CA MET A 155 -5.32 2.48 1.65
C MET A 155 -4.46 2.98 0.47
N ARG A 156 -4.73 4.21 0.05
CA ARG A 156 -4.00 4.86 -1.04
C ARG A 156 -2.51 4.89 -0.73
N GLN A 157 -1.69 4.45 -1.68
CA GLN A 157 -0.23 4.38 -1.57
C GLN A 157 0.32 3.62 -0.34
N CYS A 158 -0.50 2.77 0.30
CA CYS A 158 -0.15 2.13 1.58
C CYS A 158 1.18 1.39 1.53
N PHE A 159 1.44 0.61 0.48
CA PHE A 159 2.67 -0.17 0.28
C PHE A 159 3.50 0.33 -0.91
N SER A 160 3.25 1.56 -1.36
CA SER A 160 3.99 2.13 -2.49
C SER A 160 5.48 2.21 -2.18
N LYS A 161 6.34 1.86 -3.16
CA LYS A 161 7.81 1.88 -3.05
C LYS A 161 8.39 0.97 -1.94
N CYS A 162 7.67 -0.09 -1.54
CA CYS A 162 8.20 -1.13 -0.65
C CYS A 162 9.12 -2.08 -1.45
N LYS A 163 10.30 -1.58 -1.86
CA LYS A 163 11.19 -2.26 -2.82
C LYS A 163 11.83 -3.56 -2.33
N SER A 164 11.89 -3.78 -1.02
CA SER A 164 12.50 -5.00 -0.43
C SER A 164 11.46 -6.00 0.08
N LEU A 165 10.16 -5.63 0.09
CA LEU A 165 9.08 -6.50 0.55
C LEU A 165 8.61 -7.36 -0.63
N ARG A 166 8.88 -8.67 -0.57
CA ARG A 166 8.56 -9.61 -1.66
C ARG A 166 7.28 -10.39 -1.41
N GLU A 167 6.97 -10.62 -0.14
CA GLU A 167 5.82 -11.41 0.29
C GLU A 167 5.00 -10.62 1.31
N LEU A 168 3.69 -10.69 1.18
CA LEU A 168 2.76 -10.06 2.10
C LEU A 168 1.48 -10.89 2.20
N THR A 169 1.16 -11.34 3.41
CA THR A 169 -0.09 -12.07 3.65
C THR A 169 -1.19 -11.09 4.04
N LEU A 170 -2.24 -11.03 3.23
CA LEU A 170 -3.36 -10.09 3.36
C LEU A 170 -4.69 -10.86 3.42
N ASN A 171 -4.94 -11.58 4.51
CA ASN A 171 -6.20 -12.33 4.71
C ASN A 171 -7.30 -11.42 5.29
N TRP A 172 -7.63 -10.33 4.60
CA TRP A 172 -8.48 -9.27 5.12
C TRP A 172 -9.92 -9.37 4.62
N THR A 173 -10.85 -8.86 5.42
CA THR A 173 -12.22 -8.54 4.98
C THR A 173 -12.31 -7.02 4.77
N THR A 174 -12.57 -6.58 3.55
CA THR A 174 -12.45 -5.16 3.14
C THR A 174 -13.75 -4.61 2.55
N SER A 175 -14.90 -4.99 3.12
CA SER A 175 -16.22 -4.66 2.57
C SER A 175 -16.53 -3.17 2.42
N HIS A 176 -15.80 -2.29 3.13
CA HIS A 176 -15.97 -0.84 3.08
C HIS A 176 -14.93 -0.12 2.21
N LEU A 177 -13.93 -0.85 1.70
CA LEU A 177 -12.83 -0.27 0.92
C LEU A 177 -13.35 0.41 -0.35
N ARG A 178 -12.79 1.59 -0.66
CA ARG A 178 -13.14 2.42 -1.83
C ARG A 178 -11.95 2.97 -2.58
N ASN A 179 -10.78 3.03 -1.93
CA ASN A 179 -9.60 3.63 -2.55
C ASN A 179 -8.36 2.77 -2.32
N MET A 180 -7.82 2.25 -3.43
CA MET A 180 -6.55 1.52 -3.50
C MET A 180 -5.56 2.19 -4.48
N SER A 181 -5.80 3.45 -4.83
CA SER A 181 -4.96 4.11 -5.83
C SER A 181 -3.49 4.09 -5.41
N ASN A 182 -2.61 3.69 -6.33
CA ASN A 182 -1.16 3.54 -6.10
C ASN A 182 -0.77 2.60 -4.94
N CYS A 183 -1.66 1.76 -4.43
CA CYS A 183 -1.44 1.03 -3.18
C CYS A 183 -0.13 0.23 -3.17
N PHE A 184 0.19 -0.46 -4.25
CA PHE A 184 1.38 -1.29 -4.41
C PHE A 184 2.39 -0.72 -5.41
N ALA A 185 2.17 0.51 -5.90
CA ALA A 185 2.99 1.10 -6.96
C ALA A 185 4.50 1.07 -6.63
N TYR A 186 5.33 0.75 -7.63
CA TYR A 186 6.81 0.68 -7.51
C TYR A 186 7.33 -0.35 -6.49
N SER A 187 6.53 -1.36 -6.13
CA SER A 187 6.91 -2.39 -5.17
C SER A 187 7.36 -3.67 -5.87
N ASN A 188 8.11 -4.50 -5.16
CA ASN A 188 8.77 -5.69 -5.71
C ASN A 188 8.09 -7.02 -5.29
N PHE A 189 6.78 -7.01 -5.09
CA PHE A 189 6.04 -8.24 -4.86
C PHE A 189 6.14 -9.17 -6.07
N GLU A 190 6.42 -10.45 -5.84
CA GLU A 190 6.40 -11.48 -6.88
C GLU A 190 5.01 -12.10 -7.01
N THR A 191 4.34 -12.27 -5.87
CA THR A 191 2.97 -12.78 -5.81
C THR A 191 2.14 -11.95 -4.84
N LEU A 192 0.91 -11.63 -5.22
CA LEU A 192 -0.09 -11.03 -4.35
C LEU A 192 -1.39 -11.83 -4.42
N ASN A 193 -1.92 -12.18 -3.26
CA ASN A 193 -3.21 -12.86 -3.16
C ASN A 193 -4.22 -11.98 -2.41
N LEU A 194 -5.23 -11.53 -3.15
CA LEU A 194 -6.34 -10.69 -2.65
C LEU A 194 -7.69 -11.41 -2.75
N GLN A 195 -7.74 -12.70 -3.07
CA GLN A 195 -8.97 -13.45 -3.35
C GLN A 195 -10.00 -13.40 -2.21
N ASN A 196 -9.54 -13.33 -0.97
CA ASN A 196 -10.43 -13.31 0.20
C ASN A 196 -11.02 -11.92 0.49
N TRP A 197 -10.61 -10.90 -0.24
CA TRP A 197 -11.12 -9.56 -0.03
C TRP A 197 -12.53 -9.43 -0.59
N ARG A 198 -13.40 -8.74 0.14
CA ARG A 198 -14.78 -8.45 -0.29
C ARG A 198 -14.87 -7.01 -0.72
N MET A 199 -14.73 -6.78 -2.02
CA MET A 199 -14.72 -5.42 -2.60
C MET A 199 -16.08 -5.06 -3.21
N ASN A 200 -17.10 -4.95 -2.37
CA ASN A 200 -18.48 -4.69 -2.82
C ASN A 200 -18.75 -3.23 -3.23
N ASN A 201 -17.83 -2.32 -2.95
CA ASN A 201 -17.97 -0.90 -3.32
C ASN A 201 -17.21 -0.62 -4.61
N ALA A 202 -17.56 0.50 -5.26
CA ALA A 202 -16.84 0.96 -6.45
C ALA A 202 -15.43 1.44 -6.07
N ILE A 203 -14.41 0.63 -6.40
CA ILE A 203 -13.01 0.80 -5.99
C ILE A 203 -12.25 1.66 -7.01
N ASP A 204 -11.42 2.58 -6.52
CA ASP A 204 -10.41 3.27 -7.32
C ASP A 204 -9.11 2.46 -7.30
N PHE A 205 -8.79 1.80 -8.44
CA PHE A 205 -7.56 1.05 -8.68
C PHE A 205 -6.55 1.83 -9.53
N SER A 206 -6.74 3.14 -9.74
CA SER A 206 -5.79 3.93 -10.54
C SER A 206 -4.37 3.74 -10.05
N TYR A 207 -3.45 3.34 -10.93
CA TYR A 207 -2.03 3.14 -10.63
C TYR A 207 -1.77 2.09 -9.52
N CYS A 208 -2.72 1.23 -9.17
CA CYS A 208 -2.61 0.35 -7.99
C CYS A 208 -1.35 -0.52 -8.02
N PHE A 209 -1.02 -1.11 -9.17
CA PHE A 209 0.16 -1.94 -9.40
C PHE A 209 1.17 -1.28 -10.36
N PHE A 210 1.13 0.05 -10.48
CA PHE A 210 1.99 0.79 -11.38
C PHE A 210 3.47 0.49 -11.11
N GLU A 211 4.24 0.11 -12.17
CA GLU A 211 5.67 -0.24 -12.08
C GLU A 211 5.99 -1.36 -11.07
N CYS A 212 5.05 -2.29 -10.85
CA CYS A 212 5.32 -3.53 -10.11
C CYS A 212 6.04 -4.53 -11.03
N LYS A 213 7.29 -4.23 -11.38
CA LYS A 213 8.05 -4.94 -12.43
C LYS A 213 8.23 -6.43 -12.18
N ASN A 214 8.29 -6.85 -10.91
CA ASN A 214 8.53 -8.23 -10.52
C ASN A 214 7.25 -9.03 -10.24
N LEU A 215 6.07 -8.41 -10.36
CA LEU A 215 4.80 -9.09 -10.12
C LEU A 215 4.54 -10.14 -11.22
N GLN A 216 4.59 -11.41 -10.84
CA GLN A 216 4.38 -12.56 -11.74
C GLN A 216 2.96 -13.10 -11.63
N THR A 217 2.40 -13.11 -10.41
CA THR A 217 1.10 -13.69 -10.12
C THR A 217 0.26 -12.76 -9.23
N LEU A 218 -0.95 -12.50 -9.68
CA LEU A 218 -1.95 -11.74 -8.94
C LEU A 218 -3.25 -12.52 -8.90
N PHE A 219 -3.73 -12.83 -7.69
CA PHE A 219 -5.07 -13.36 -7.48
C PHE A 219 -6.00 -12.25 -7.05
N THR A 220 -7.02 -11.97 -7.84
CA THR A 220 -7.95 -10.87 -7.62
C THR A 220 -9.28 -11.35 -7.00
N PRO A 221 -9.91 -10.54 -6.14
CA PRO A 221 -11.28 -10.80 -5.66
C PRO A 221 -12.31 -10.34 -6.68
N ASP A 222 -13.59 -10.69 -6.45
CA ASP A 222 -14.70 -10.03 -7.11
C ASP A 222 -14.69 -8.53 -6.75
N SER A 223 -14.81 -7.67 -7.75
CA SER A 223 -14.69 -6.22 -7.55
C SER A 223 -15.63 -5.42 -8.43
N HIS A 224 -16.24 -4.39 -7.84
CA HIS A 224 -16.84 -3.30 -8.60
C HIS A 224 -15.80 -2.20 -8.78
N VAL A 225 -15.40 -1.94 -10.01
CA VAL A 225 -14.30 -1.03 -10.32
C VAL A 225 -14.84 0.32 -10.77
N ARG A 226 -14.26 1.39 -10.22
CA ARG A 226 -14.60 2.77 -10.59
C ARG A 226 -13.55 3.41 -11.47
N LYS A 227 -12.27 3.11 -11.26
CA LYS A 227 -11.15 3.66 -12.02
C LYS A 227 -10.05 2.64 -12.22
N LEU A 228 -9.46 2.61 -13.42
CA LEU A 228 -8.42 1.66 -13.84
C LEU A 228 -7.24 2.34 -14.56
N GLU A 229 -7.18 3.66 -14.59
CA GLU A 229 -6.09 4.35 -15.28
C GLU A 229 -4.73 3.86 -14.80
N SER A 230 -3.89 3.37 -15.73
CA SER A 230 -2.54 2.88 -15.48
C SER A 230 -2.42 1.81 -14.38
N CYS A 231 -3.47 1.04 -14.11
CA CYS A 231 -3.51 0.11 -12.98
C CYS A 231 -2.35 -0.89 -12.98
N PHE A 232 -2.06 -1.49 -14.13
CA PHE A 232 -0.99 -2.50 -14.32
C PHE A 232 0.16 -1.98 -15.18
N ASN A 233 0.23 -0.68 -15.43
CA ASN A 233 1.27 -0.10 -16.28
C ASN A 233 2.66 -0.42 -15.71
N GLY A 234 3.52 -1.05 -16.54
CA GLY A 234 4.87 -1.46 -16.16
C GLY A 234 4.97 -2.74 -15.33
N CYS A 235 3.91 -3.58 -15.26
CA CYS A 235 3.98 -4.92 -14.69
C CYS A 235 4.71 -5.87 -15.65
N GLU A 236 6.02 -5.69 -15.81
CA GLU A 236 6.82 -6.33 -16.86
C GLU A 236 6.87 -7.86 -16.79
N SER A 237 6.73 -8.45 -15.58
CA SER A 237 6.84 -9.90 -15.34
C SER A 237 5.51 -10.64 -15.27
N LEU A 238 4.38 -9.94 -15.35
CA LEU A 238 3.06 -10.56 -15.28
C LEU A 238 2.79 -11.38 -16.55
N ILE A 239 2.54 -12.68 -16.40
CA ILE A 239 2.43 -13.61 -17.54
C ILE A 239 0.96 -13.81 -17.93
N ALA A 240 0.10 -14.00 -16.95
CA ALA A 240 -1.32 -14.18 -17.15
C ALA A 240 -2.10 -13.39 -16.08
N LEU A 241 -3.25 -12.85 -16.47
CA LEU A 241 -4.09 -12.08 -15.56
C LEU A 241 -5.56 -12.39 -15.80
N ASN A 242 -6.25 -12.81 -14.74
CA ASN A 242 -7.69 -13.03 -14.79
C ASN A 242 -8.41 -11.91 -14.02
N LEU A 243 -9.20 -11.14 -14.77
CA LEU A 243 -10.06 -10.06 -14.27
C LEU A 243 -11.53 -10.28 -14.65
N SER A 244 -11.89 -11.52 -14.99
CA SER A 244 -13.26 -11.89 -15.40
C SER A 244 -14.30 -11.71 -14.30
N ASN A 245 -13.88 -11.50 -13.08
CA ASN A 245 -14.71 -11.19 -11.91
C ASN A 245 -14.75 -9.68 -11.56
N TRP A 246 -14.20 -8.82 -12.43
CA TRP A 246 -14.26 -7.36 -12.24
C TRP A 246 -15.40 -6.74 -13.05
N ASN A 247 -16.34 -6.10 -12.37
CA ASN A 247 -17.35 -5.27 -13.01
C ASN A 247 -16.76 -3.86 -13.29
N VAL A 248 -16.70 -3.50 -14.57
CA VAL A 248 -16.13 -2.22 -15.05
C VAL A 248 -17.17 -1.28 -15.69
N ASP A 249 -18.46 -1.54 -15.55
CA ASP A 249 -19.54 -0.79 -16.20
C ASP A 249 -19.47 0.73 -15.97
N HIS A 250 -18.86 1.15 -14.87
CA HIS A 250 -18.71 2.55 -14.50
C HIS A 250 -17.30 3.12 -14.75
N VAL A 251 -16.43 2.35 -15.40
CA VAL A 251 -15.08 2.82 -15.73
C VAL A 251 -15.12 3.60 -17.05
N HIS A 252 -14.62 4.83 -17.01
CA HIS A 252 -14.51 5.70 -18.20
C HIS A 252 -13.07 5.89 -18.66
N LYS A 253 -12.07 5.47 -17.88
CA LYS A 253 -10.64 5.63 -18.21
C LYS A 253 -9.87 4.34 -18.01
N PHE A 254 -9.45 3.74 -19.12
CA PHE A 254 -8.57 2.58 -19.20
C PHE A 254 -7.18 2.95 -19.75
N ASN A 255 -6.89 4.27 -19.88
CA ASN A 255 -5.64 4.74 -20.48
C ASN A 255 -4.44 4.05 -19.82
N ASN A 256 -3.55 3.50 -20.65
CA ASN A 256 -2.32 2.83 -20.22
C ASN A 256 -2.53 1.69 -19.20
N CYS A 257 -3.73 1.09 -19.11
CA CYS A 257 -4.06 0.13 -18.05
C CYS A 257 -3.05 -1.02 -17.97
N PHE A 258 -2.66 -1.60 -19.11
CA PHE A 258 -1.69 -2.69 -19.22
C PHE A 258 -0.40 -2.28 -19.94
N LYS A 259 -0.18 -0.97 -20.14
CA LYS A 259 1.00 -0.49 -20.85
C LYS A 259 2.29 -1.06 -20.26
N GLY A 260 3.17 -1.60 -21.12
CA GLY A 260 4.45 -2.14 -20.71
C GLY A 260 4.38 -3.46 -19.92
N CYS A 261 3.25 -4.19 -19.97
CA CYS A 261 3.16 -5.56 -19.48
C CYS A 261 3.84 -6.51 -20.46
N LYS A 262 5.17 -6.44 -20.57
CA LYS A 262 5.99 -7.10 -21.60
C LYS A 262 5.84 -8.60 -21.67
N SER A 263 5.53 -9.26 -20.55
CA SER A 263 5.43 -10.72 -20.46
C SER A 263 3.98 -11.23 -20.49
N LEU A 264 2.99 -10.30 -20.50
CA LEU A 264 1.58 -10.67 -20.47
C LEU A 264 1.19 -11.36 -21.78
N ALA A 265 0.91 -12.67 -21.69
CA ALA A 265 0.50 -13.49 -22.82
C ALA A 265 -1.01 -13.72 -22.83
N ILE A 266 -1.62 -13.89 -21.65
CA ILE A 266 -3.04 -14.25 -21.53
C ILE A 266 -3.74 -13.26 -20.61
N LEU A 267 -4.84 -12.67 -21.10
CA LEU A 267 -5.69 -11.77 -20.33
C LEU A 267 -7.14 -12.24 -20.36
N ASP A 268 -7.78 -12.40 -19.23
CA ASP A 268 -9.21 -12.73 -19.14
C ASP A 268 -10.02 -11.53 -18.60
N ILE A 269 -10.82 -10.95 -19.49
CA ILE A 269 -11.72 -9.81 -19.22
C ILE A 269 -13.13 -10.10 -19.74
N ARG A 270 -13.59 -11.35 -19.72
CA ARG A 270 -14.87 -11.79 -20.30
C ARG A 270 -16.09 -11.06 -19.72
N SER A 271 -16.03 -10.61 -18.49
CA SER A 271 -17.12 -9.85 -17.88
C SER A 271 -17.09 -8.35 -18.20
N TRP A 272 -16.04 -7.87 -18.84
CA TRP A 272 -15.91 -6.43 -19.08
C TRP A 272 -16.88 -5.95 -20.14
N ASN A 273 -17.69 -4.97 -19.77
CA ASN A 273 -18.56 -4.23 -20.68
C ASN A 273 -18.01 -2.80 -20.79
N ILE A 274 -17.12 -2.59 -21.76
CA ILE A 274 -16.46 -1.29 -21.95
C ILE A 274 -17.44 -0.33 -22.64
N ASN A 275 -17.67 0.83 -22.00
CA ASN A 275 -18.50 1.87 -22.59
C ASN A 275 -17.86 2.40 -23.88
N SER A 276 -18.64 2.63 -24.95
CA SER A 276 -18.14 3.15 -26.23
C SER A 276 -17.48 4.54 -26.13
N ARG A 277 -17.73 5.29 -25.06
CA ARG A 277 -17.10 6.59 -24.79
C ARG A 277 -15.91 6.48 -23.83
N ALA A 278 -15.51 5.27 -23.45
CA ALA A 278 -14.37 5.09 -22.57
C ALA A 278 -13.05 5.44 -23.28
N HIS A 279 -12.12 6.01 -22.52
CA HIS A 279 -10.78 6.31 -23.01
C HIS A 279 -9.89 5.09 -22.83
N THR A 280 -9.41 4.52 -23.94
CA THR A 280 -8.57 3.31 -23.95
C THR A 280 -7.14 3.55 -24.45
N ASN A 281 -6.75 4.81 -24.63
CA ASN A 281 -5.48 5.19 -25.27
C ASN A 281 -4.28 4.52 -24.61
N GLY A 282 -3.47 3.82 -25.43
CA GLY A 282 -2.25 3.15 -24.99
C GLY A 282 -2.48 1.97 -24.06
N MET A 283 -3.70 1.42 -24.02
CA MET A 283 -4.08 0.38 -23.06
C MET A 283 -3.13 -0.82 -23.06
N PHE A 284 -2.64 -1.24 -24.25
CA PHE A 284 -1.76 -2.38 -24.44
C PHE A 284 -0.39 -2.01 -25.05
N ASN A 285 -0.01 -0.74 -25.06
CA ASN A 285 1.29 -0.34 -25.62
C ASN A 285 2.45 -1.06 -24.91
N GLY A 286 3.29 -1.79 -25.67
CA GLY A 286 4.40 -2.56 -25.14
C GLY A 286 3.99 -3.86 -24.42
N CYS A 287 2.82 -4.42 -24.75
CA CYS A 287 2.42 -5.79 -24.39
C CYS A 287 2.86 -6.77 -25.49
N ASP A 288 4.17 -6.84 -25.77
CA ASP A 288 4.72 -7.48 -26.96
C ASP A 288 4.46 -8.99 -27.02
N LYS A 289 4.13 -9.64 -25.89
CA LYS A 289 3.84 -11.08 -25.81
C LYS A 289 2.34 -11.37 -25.68
N LEU A 290 1.47 -10.36 -25.80
CA LEU A 290 0.04 -10.61 -25.71
C LEU A 290 -0.43 -11.46 -26.90
N ASP A 291 -1.06 -12.57 -26.60
CA ASP A 291 -1.45 -13.61 -27.57
C ASP A 291 -2.95 -13.91 -27.51
N ILE A 292 -3.51 -14.03 -26.30
CA ILE A 292 -4.92 -14.36 -26.11
C ILE A 292 -5.57 -13.36 -25.16
N VAL A 293 -6.72 -12.80 -25.57
CA VAL A 293 -7.59 -12.02 -24.72
C VAL A 293 -9.00 -12.62 -24.71
N PHE A 294 -9.38 -13.23 -23.59
CA PHE A 294 -10.75 -13.67 -23.40
C PHE A 294 -11.65 -12.45 -23.13
N CYS A 295 -12.53 -12.13 -24.09
CA CYS A 295 -13.44 -11.01 -24.01
C CYS A 295 -14.73 -11.29 -24.80
N THR A 296 -15.74 -10.42 -24.68
CA THR A 296 -16.91 -10.46 -25.56
C THR A 296 -16.56 -9.83 -26.91
N GLU A 297 -17.33 -10.21 -27.95
CA GLU A 297 -17.19 -9.63 -29.30
C GLU A 297 -17.31 -8.10 -29.28
N ASP A 298 -18.30 -7.57 -28.57
CA ASP A 298 -18.51 -6.13 -28.41
C ASP A 298 -17.31 -5.43 -27.75
N THR A 299 -16.70 -6.05 -26.74
CA THR A 299 -15.49 -5.53 -26.11
C THR A 299 -14.30 -5.57 -27.06
N PHE A 300 -14.13 -6.67 -27.82
CA PHE A 300 -13.07 -6.79 -28.83
C PHE A 300 -13.07 -5.62 -29.81
N TYR A 301 -14.19 -5.35 -30.47
CA TYR A 301 -14.27 -4.25 -31.44
C TYR A 301 -14.05 -2.87 -30.85
N LYS A 302 -14.22 -2.70 -29.54
CA LYS A 302 -13.91 -1.43 -28.84
C LYS A 302 -12.44 -1.22 -28.51
N ILE A 303 -11.66 -2.29 -28.40
CA ILE A 303 -10.26 -2.23 -27.93
C ILE A 303 -9.24 -2.78 -28.91
N VAL A 304 -9.64 -3.43 -30.01
CA VAL A 304 -8.73 -4.08 -30.95
C VAL A 304 -7.65 -3.14 -31.49
N GLU A 305 -7.99 -1.88 -31.76
CA GLU A 305 -7.02 -0.87 -32.24
C GLU A 305 -5.90 -0.56 -31.21
N GLN A 306 -6.07 -0.98 -29.97
CA GLN A 306 -5.09 -0.79 -28.90
C GLN A 306 -4.15 -2.01 -28.76
N PHE A 307 -4.41 -3.12 -29.45
CA PHE A 307 -3.56 -4.30 -29.40
C PHE A 307 -2.25 -4.09 -30.19
N PRO A 308 -1.14 -4.72 -29.76
CA PRO A 308 0.07 -4.75 -30.58
C PRO A 308 -0.26 -5.39 -31.95
N ASN A 309 0.17 -4.74 -33.04
CA ASN A 309 -0.14 -5.18 -34.43
C ASN A 309 -1.63 -5.47 -34.61
N SER A 310 -2.47 -4.48 -34.41
CA SER A 310 -3.94 -4.61 -34.31
C SER A 310 -4.60 -5.31 -35.49
N ASP A 311 -3.98 -5.27 -36.68
CA ASP A 311 -4.39 -5.93 -37.92
C ASP A 311 -4.15 -7.45 -37.95
N GLU A 312 -3.38 -7.97 -37.02
CA GLU A 312 -3.09 -9.42 -36.85
C GLU A 312 -4.11 -10.10 -35.89
N TRP A 313 -5.09 -9.37 -35.33
CA TRP A 313 -6.02 -9.91 -34.35
C TRP A 313 -7.38 -10.26 -34.94
N VAL A 314 -7.87 -11.42 -34.57
CA VAL A 314 -9.22 -11.90 -34.92
C VAL A 314 -9.99 -12.26 -33.65
N TRP A 315 -11.32 -12.19 -33.72
CA TRP A 315 -12.18 -12.65 -32.66
C TRP A 315 -12.88 -13.94 -33.10
N GLU A 316 -12.62 -15.04 -32.39
CA GLU A 316 -13.18 -16.38 -32.65
C GLU A 316 -13.41 -17.11 -31.31
N ASN A 317 -14.40 -18.02 -31.28
CA ASN A 317 -14.64 -18.88 -30.12
C ASN A 317 -14.73 -18.20 -28.75
N ASN A 318 -15.23 -16.97 -28.67
CA ASN A 318 -15.28 -16.10 -27.48
C ASN A 318 -13.93 -15.62 -26.96
N GLU A 319 -12.94 -15.52 -27.83
CA GLU A 319 -11.62 -14.95 -27.52
C GLU A 319 -11.08 -14.12 -28.69
N ALA A 320 -10.30 -13.10 -28.37
CA ALA A 320 -9.44 -12.41 -29.33
C ALA A 320 -8.09 -13.13 -29.35
N ARG A 321 -7.62 -13.50 -30.50
CA ARG A 321 -6.36 -14.24 -30.71
C ARG A 321 -5.53 -13.54 -31.78
N LYS A 322 -4.23 -13.50 -31.55
CA LYS A 322 -3.28 -13.09 -32.58
C LYS A 322 -3.17 -14.20 -33.63
N LEU A 323 -3.16 -13.82 -34.90
CA LEU A 323 -2.91 -14.78 -35.99
C LEU A 323 -1.46 -15.23 -35.96
N ASP A 324 -1.25 -16.54 -36.02
CA ASP A 324 0.11 -17.12 -36.19
C ASP A 324 0.72 -16.62 -37.51
N GLU A 325 1.96 -16.18 -37.49
CA GLU A 325 2.73 -15.95 -38.73
C GLU A 325 2.92 -17.33 -39.40
N GLU A 326 2.37 -17.54 -40.62
CA GLU A 326 2.61 -18.72 -41.45
C GLU A 326 4.09 -18.80 -41.91
#